data_9288f67ea927655262f3291a0d3b2e32
#
_entry.id   9288f67ea927655262f3291a0d3b2e32
#
_cell.length_a   1.000
_cell.length_b   1.000
_cell.length_c   1.000
_cell.angle_alpha   90.00
_cell.angle_beta   90.00
_cell.angle_gamma   90.00
#
_symmetry.space_group_name_H-M   'P 1'
#
loop_
_entity.id
_entity.type
_entity.pdbx_description
1 polymer ?
#
loop_
_entity_poly.entity_id
_entity_poly.type
_entity_poly.pdbx_seq_one_letter_code
_entity_poly.pdbx_strand_id
1 'polypeptide(L)'
;TGEEIELKKTKHIKESTTDPECGLFHKGEKQKCFAYSHMTICDRYGYVLFNKVAPGNMHDSAIFSEIYNELIQKYEAIKNVCLDAGFNTSPICHQILTSGRVPFLPYKRPMTKKGFFKKYEYVYDEYLDIYICPNEKDLHYKTTNREGYRVYESNPKDCEGCPFLSKCTHSKKHVKTITRHVWESDREEADYISVKPQTLPI
;
A
#
# COMPACT_ATOMS: atom_id res chain seq x y z
N THR A 1 1.93 -39.19 19.52
CA THR A 1 0.68 -38.58 19.05
C THR A 1 1.03 -37.66 17.90
N GLY A 2 0.82 -38.16 16.65
CA GLY A 2 1.06 -37.37 15.43
C GLY A 2 -0.10 -36.40 15.24
N GLU A 3 0.17 -35.11 15.35
CA GLU A 3 -0.75 -34.07 14.88
C GLU A 3 -0.73 -34.06 13.34
N GLU A 4 -1.89 -34.33 12.73
CA GLU A 4 -2.10 -34.14 11.31
C GLU A 4 -1.93 -32.64 10.98
N ILE A 5 -0.87 -32.31 10.26
CA ILE A 5 -0.67 -30.96 9.72
C ILE A 5 -1.69 -30.81 8.58
N GLU A 6 -2.74 -30.02 8.81
CA GLU A 6 -3.65 -29.60 7.74
C GLU A 6 -2.85 -28.92 6.63
N LEU A 7 -2.71 -29.59 5.50
CA LEU A 7 -2.12 -29.02 4.29
C LEU A 7 -2.95 -27.83 3.85
N LYS A 8 -2.30 -26.69 3.68
CA LYS A 8 -2.92 -25.45 3.16
C LYS A 8 -3.72 -25.79 1.90
N LYS A 9 -4.98 -25.39 1.87
CA LYS A 9 -5.86 -25.53 0.69
C LYS A 9 -5.14 -25.08 -0.56
N THR A 10 -4.94 -25.99 -1.51
CA THR A 10 -4.33 -25.71 -2.81
C THR A 10 -5.18 -24.68 -3.54
N LYS A 11 -4.57 -23.59 -3.97
CA LYS A 11 -5.24 -22.56 -4.77
C LYS A 11 -5.16 -22.98 -6.24
N HIS A 12 -6.29 -23.20 -6.87
CA HIS A 12 -6.33 -23.43 -8.31
C HIS A 12 -5.96 -22.13 -9.06
N ILE A 13 -4.86 -22.15 -9.77
CA ILE A 13 -4.38 -21.04 -10.60
C ILE A 13 -4.70 -21.40 -12.04
N LYS A 14 -5.28 -20.46 -12.80
CA LYS A 14 -5.44 -20.60 -14.25
C LYS A 14 -4.11 -20.32 -14.92
N GLU A 15 -3.65 -21.24 -15.72
CA GLU A 15 -2.41 -21.16 -16.50
C GLU A 15 -2.71 -21.24 -17.99
N SER A 16 -1.94 -20.54 -18.82
CA SER A 16 -2.05 -20.63 -20.25
C SER A 16 -1.44 -21.95 -20.75
N THR A 17 -2.13 -22.64 -21.65
CA THR A 17 -1.64 -23.88 -22.24
C THR A 17 -0.60 -23.67 -23.35
N THR A 18 -0.57 -22.47 -23.93
CA THR A 18 0.35 -22.12 -25.02
C THR A 18 1.58 -21.37 -24.52
N ASP A 19 1.45 -20.63 -23.40
CA ASP A 19 2.52 -19.85 -22.81
C ASP A 19 2.34 -19.84 -21.28
N PRO A 20 2.89 -20.84 -20.57
CA PRO A 20 2.75 -20.98 -19.12
C PRO A 20 3.37 -19.85 -18.30
N GLU A 21 4.34 -19.12 -18.87
CA GLU A 21 5.03 -18.02 -18.18
C GLU A 21 4.19 -16.73 -18.13
N CYS A 22 3.20 -16.59 -19.01
CA CYS A 22 2.31 -15.43 -18.96
C CYS A 22 1.30 -15.52 -17.80
N GLY A 23 0.95 -14.37 -17.23
CA GLY A 23 -0.01 -14.30 -16.13
C GLY A 23 -1.42 -13.96 -16.60
N LEU A 24 -2.44 -14.43 -15.87
CA LEU A 24 -3.80 -14.01 -16.13
C LEU A 24 -4.00 -12.57 -15.65
N PHE A 25 -3.89 -11.62 -16.58
CA PHE A 25 -4.16 -10.21 -16.33
C PHE A 25 -5.65 -9.97 -16.11
N HIS A 26 -5.97 -9.16 -15.10
CA HIS A 26 -7.35 -8.84 -14.75
C HIS A 26 -7.46 -7.35 -14.43
N LYS A 27 -8.18 -6.59 -15.27
CA LYS A 27 -8.48 -5.18 -15.05
C LYS A 27 -10.00 -4.97 -15.08
N GLY A 28 -10.59 -4.83 -13.88
CA GLY A 28 -12.03 -4.74 -13.72
C GLY A 28 -12.76 -6.01 -14.21
N GLU A 29 -14.06 -5.92 -14.45
CA GLU A 29 -14.86 -7.07 -14.91
C GLU A 29 -14.71 -7.38 -16.40
N LYS A 30 -14.24 -6.43 -17.20
CA LYS A 30 -14.28 -6.46 -18.65
C LYS A 30 -13.00 -6.98 -19.32
N GLN A 31 -11.86 -6.92 -18.66
CA GLN A 31 -10.59 -7.36 -19.26
C GLN A 31 -9.98 -8.50 -18.46
N LYS A 32 -10.02 -9.69 -19.04
CA LYS A 32 -9.33 -10.89 -18.53
C LYS A 32 -8.64 -11.55 -19.70
N CYS A 33 -7.33 -11.54 -19.71
CA CYS A 33 -6.52 -12.18 -20.73
C CYS A 33 -5.21 -12.68 -20.14
N PHE A 34 -4.63 -13.69 -20.78
CA PHE A 34 -3.24 -14.05 -20.52
C PHE A 34 -2.35 -13.02 -21.18
N ALA A 35 -1.46 -12.39 -20.39
CA ALA A 35 -0.63 -11.30 -20.87
C ALA A 35 0.63 -11.15 -20.02
N TYR A 36 1.56 -10.35 -20.51
CA TYR A 36 2.68 -9.81 -19.75
C TYR A 36 2.43 -8.36 -19.38
N SER A 37 2.96 -7.95 -18.23
CA SER A 37 3.13 -6.55 -17.86
C SER A 37 4.51 -6.08 -18.31
N HIS A 38 4.58 -4.92 -18.93
CA HIS A 38 5.84 -4.31 -19.35
C HIS A 38 6.06 -3.02 -18.59
N MET A 39 7.08 -3.00 -17.76
CA MET A 39 7.47 -1.84 -16.98
C MET A 39 8.64 -1.14 -17.64
N THR A 40 8.48 0.15 -17.95
CA THR A 40 9.50 0.99 -18.58
C THR A 40 9.85 2.15 -17.67
N ILE A 41 11.12 2.38 -17.46
CA ILE A 41 11.64 3.53 -16.73
C ILE A 41 12.38 4.43 -17.71
N CYS A 42 12.04 5.71 -17.72
CA CYS A 42 12.70 6.72 -18.57
C CYS A 42 13.18 7.90 -17.74
N ASP A 43 14.12 8.64 -18.31
CA ASP A 43 14.54 9.92 -17.77
C ASP A 43 13.55 11.05 -18.13
N ARG A 44 13.84 12.29 -17.69
CA ARG A 44 13.01 13.47 -17.96
C ARG A 44 12.89 13.84 -19.44
N TYR A 45 13.75 13.31 -20.30
CA TYR A 45 13.76 13.53 -21.74
C TYR A 45 13.09 12.40 -22.53
N GLY A 46 12.65 11.33 -21.85
CA GLY A 46 12.01 10.17 -22.45
C GLY A 46 12.97 9.07 -22.91
N TYR A 47 14.27 9.17 -22.59
CA TYR A 47 15.20 8.08 -22.86
C TYR A 47 14.94 6.91 -21.90
N VAL A 48 14.79 5.72 -22.46
CA VAL A 48 14.56 4.50 -21.68
C VAL A 48 15.86 4.10 -20.98
N LEU A 49 15.85 4.13 -19.65
CA LEU A 49 16.97 3.74 -18.80
C LEU A 49 16.92 2.26 -18.45
N PHE A 50 15.70 1.72 -18.29
CA PHE A 50 15.47 0.35 -17.87
C PHE A 50 14.11 -0.13 -18.36
N ASN A 51 14.01 -1.43 -18.64
CA ASN A 51 12.73 -2.08 -18.89
C ASN A 51 12.71 -3.48 -18.26
N LYS A 52 11.53 -3.94 -17.85
CA LYS A 52 11.30 -5.30 -17.35
C LYS A 52 9.95 -5.80 -17.79
N VAL A 53 9.92 -7.06 -18.18
CA VAL A 53 8.69 -7.80 -18.48
C VAL A 53 8.42 -8.76 -17.34
N ALA A 54 7.18 -8.84 -16.90
CA ALA A 54 6.73 -9.74 -15.84
C ALA A 54 5.37 -10.36 -16.20
N PRO A 55 5.00 -11.51 -15.61
CA PRO A 55 3.66 -12.06 -15.78
C PRO A 55 2.57 -11.04 -15.43
N GLY A 56 1.52 -10.95 -16.25
CA GLY A 56 0.49 -9.92 -16.10
C GLY A 56 -0.39 -10.00 -14.84
N ASN A 57 -0.28 -11.08 -14.09
CA ASN A 57 -0.92 -11.25 -12.78
C ASN A 57 -0.07 -10.73 -11.60
N MET A 58 1.17 -10.31 -11.85
CA MET A 58 2.00 -9.67 -10.84
C MET A 58 1.62 -8.20 -10.70
N HIS A 59 1.49 -7.74 -9.47
CA HIS A 59 1.27 -6.31 -9.22
C HIS A 59 2.59 -5.55 -9.38
N ASP A 60 2.55 -4.39 -10.04
CA ASP A 60 3.74 -3.59 -10.36
C ASP A 60 4.58 -3.27 -9.11
N SER A 61 3.95 -3.02 -7.97
CA SER A 61 4.64 -2.78 -6.70
C SER A 61 5.44 -3.98 -6.17
N ALA A 62 5.12 -5.20 -6.59
CA ALA A 62 5.84 -6.40 -6.13
C ALA A 62 7.23 -6.55 -6.78
N ILE A 63 7.37 -6.04 -8.02
CA ILE A 63 8.64 -6.09 -8.77
C ILE A 63 9.43 -4.79 -8.64
N PHE A 64 8.85 -3.75 -8.05
CA PHE A 64 9.47 -2.43 -7.93
C PHE A 64 10.84 -2.49 -7.22
N SER A 65 10.92 -3.19 -6.11
CA SER A 65 12.14 -3.22 -5.27
C SER A 65 13.36 -3.74 -6.02
N GLU A 66 13.19 -4.78 -6.81
CA GLU A 66 14.25 -5.36 -7.65
C GLU A 66 14.72 -4.35 -8.71
N ILE A 67 13.77 -3.82 -9.49
CA ILE A 67 14.07 -2.85 -10.56
C ILE A 67 14.71 -1.59 -10.01
N TYR A 68 14.19 -1.10 -8.89
CA TYR A 68 14.69 0.11 -8.25
C TYR A 68 16.13 -0.05 -7.78
N ASN A 69 16.47 -1.17 -7.15
CA ASN A 69 17.83 -1.42 -6.69
C ASN A 69 18.83 -1.51 -7.85
N GLU A 70 18.49 -2.20 -8.94
CA GLU A 70 19.32 -2.25 -10.14
C GLU A 70 19.51 -0.85 -10.76
N LEU A 71 18.42 -0.07 -10.85
CA LEU A 71 18.43 1.27 -11.42
C LEU A 71 19.37 2.21 -10.67
N ILE A 72 19.27 2.25 -9.33
CA ILE A 72 20.07 3.16 -8.51
C ILE A 72 21.54 2.75 -8.42
N GLN A 73 21.84 1.47 -8.57
CA GLN A 73 23.23 1.00 -8.69
C GLN A 73 23.86 1.42 -10.02
N LYS A 74 23.07 1.38 -11.09
CA LYS A 74 23.55 1.76 -12.44
C LYS A 74 23.62 3.26 -12.64
N TYR A 75 22.73 4.03 -12.00
CA TYR A 75 22.62 5.47 -12.18
C TYR A 75 22.59 6.18 -10.82
N GLU A 76 23.75 6.36 -10.21
CA GLU A 76 23.90 6.99 -8.89
C GLU A 76 23.41 8.44 -8.85
N ALA A 77 23.46 9.14 -9.99
CA ALA A 77 23.05 10.55 -10.11
C ALA A 77 21.53 10.78 -9.98
N ILE A 78 20.70 9.71 -9.95
CA ILE A 78 19.26 9.84 -9.77
C ILE A 78 18.97 10.42 -8.39
N LYS A 79 18.26 11.55 -8.35
CA LYS A 79 17.82 12.22 -7.11
C LYS A 79 16.32 12.10 -6.92
N ASN A 80 15.55 12.19 -8.00
CA ASN A 80 14.10 12.26 -7.99
C ASN A 80 13.51 11.02 -8.67
N VAL A 81 12.50 10.43 -8.05
CA VAL A 81 11.83 9.21 -8.52
C VAL A 81 10.34 9.50 -8.67
N CYS A 82 9.89 9.63 -9.91
CA CYS A 82 8.48 9.87 -10.23
C CYS A 82 7.78 8.54 -10.55
N LEU A 83 6.71 8.26 -9.86
CA LEU A 83 5.93 7.03 -10.01
C LEU A 83 4.43 7.34 -10.11
N ASP A 84 3.69 6.39 -10.61
CA ASP A 84 2.24 6.50 -10.65
C ASP A 84 1.59 6.20 -9.27
N ALA A 85 0.31 6.53 -9.10
CA ALA A 85 -0.43 6.34 -7.85
C ALA A 85 -0.51 4.85 -7.41
N GLY A 86 -0.31 3.90 -8.30
CA GLY A 86 -0.28 2.47 -7.99
C GLY A 86 0.88 2.10 -7.07
N PHE A 87 1.99 2.83 -7.18
CA PHE A 87 3.19 2.63 -6.36
C PHE A 87 3.16 3.38 -5.03
N ASN A 88 2.15 4.21 -4.75
CA ASN A 88 2.05 4.93 -3.48
C ASN A 88 1.69 3.96 -2.34
N THR A 89 2.73 3.30 -1.81
CA THR A 89 2.67 2.36 -0.68
C THR A 89 3.79 2.67 0.30
N SER A 90 3.55 2.41 1.60
CA SER A 90 4.54 2.70 2.65
C SER A 90 5.90 2.03 2.41
N PRO A 91 6.01 0.75 1.97
CA PRO A 91 7.31 0.14 1.69
C PRO A 91 8.09 0.80 0.55
N ILE A 92 7.41 1.22 -0.52
CA ILE A 92 8.05 1.88 -1.67
C ILE A 92 8.54 3.27 -1.27
N CYS A 93 7.73 4.05 -0.57
CA CYS A 93 8.13 5.36 -0.05
C CYS A 93 9.34 5.24 0.88
N HIS A 94 9.31 4.28 1.81
CA HIS A 94 10.42 3.98 2.71
C HIS A 94 11.70 3.64 1.95
N GLN A 95 11.63 2.76 0.96
CA GLN A 95 12.80 2.35 0.16
C GLN A 95 13.42 3.54 -0.59
N ILE A 96 12.61 4.42 -1.15
CA ILE A 96 13.10 5.60 -1.89
C ILE A 96 13.74 6.60 -0.92
N LEU A 97 13.06 6.96 0.17
CA LEU A 97 13.53 7.93 1.16
C LEU A 97 14.81 7.46 1.86
N THR A 98 14.87 6.21 2.30
CA THR A 98 16.07 5.65 2.95
C THR A 98 17.26 5.53 2.02
N SER A 99 17.07 5.48 0.71
CA SER A 99 18.14 5.53 -0.28
C SER A 99 18.65 6.96 -0.54
N GLY A 100 18.14 7.97 0.17
CA GLY A 100 18.49 9.38 0.02
C GLY A 100 17.90 10.05 -1.23
N ARG A 101 16.83 9.50 -1.80
CA ARG A 101 16.16 10.01 -2.99
C ARG A 101 14.76 10.54 -2.64
N VAL A 102 14.25 11.40 -3.51
CA VAL A 102 12.97 12.08 -3.29
C VAL A 102 11.87 11.41 -4.11
N PRO A 103 10.82 10.85 -3.47
CA PRO A 103 9.70 10.26 -4.17
C PRO A 103 8.69 11.34 -4.62
N PHE A 104 8.18 11.21 -5.84
CA PHE A 104 7.10 12.00 -6.40
C PHE A 104 5.98 11.06 -6.83
N LEU A 105 4.92 10.98 -6.03
CA LEU A 105 3.78 10.10 -6.25
C LEU A 105 2.48 10.90 -6.16
N PRO A 106 1.52 10.67 -7.07
CA PRO A 106 0.19 11.24 -6.91
C PRO A 106 -0.47 10.72 -5.62
N TYR A 107 -1.20 11.60 -4.95
CA TYR A 107 -1.96 11.23 -3.77
C TYR A 107 -2.99 10.13 -4.11
N LYS A 108 -2.95 9.04 -3.36
CA LYS A 108 -3.91 7.95 -3.45
C LYS A 108 -4.98 8.09 -2.37
N ARG A 109 -6.17 8.51 -2.77
CA ARG A 109 -7.29 8.64 -1.84
C ARG A 109 -7.66 7.28 -1.23
N PRO A 110 -7.67 7.14 0.10
CA PRO A 110 -8.12 5.92 0.74
C PRO A 110 -9.57 5.59 0.36
N MET A 111 -9.81 4.34 -0.05
CA MET A 111 -11.16 3.88 -0.34
C MET A 111 -11.91 3.62 0.96
N THR A 112 -13.06 4.27 1.11
CA THR A 112 -13.95 4.09 2.26
C THR A 112 -15.34 3.74 1.77
N LYS A 113 -15.98 2.78 2.41
CA LYS A 113 -17.35 2.41 2.12
C LYS A 113 -18.28 3.62 2.32
N LYS A 114 -19.22 3.83 1.40
CA LYS A 114 -20.18 4.94 1.48
C LYS A 114 -20.91 4.92 2.83
N GLY A 115 -20.98 6.08 3.49
CA GLY A 115 -21.64 6.24 4.79
C GLY A 115 -20.75 5.96 6.00
N PHE A 116 -19.50 5.53 5.80
CA PHE A 116 -18.52 5.30 6.88
C PHE A 116 -17.55 6.45 7.03
N PHE A 117 -17.08 6.65 8.25
CA PHE A 117 -15.98 7.57 8.54
C PHE A 117 -14.74 7.21 7.73
N LYS A 118 -14.11 8.21 7.15
CA LYS A 118 -12.87 8.07 6.39
C LYS A 118 -11.68 7.94 7.33
N LYS A 119 -10.57 7.36 6.84
CA LYS A 119 -9.37 7.14 7.65
C LYS A 119 -8.86 8.42 8.31
N TYR A 120 -8.92 9.56 7.62
CA TYR A 120 -8.43 10.85 8.13
C TYR A 120 -9.33 11.46 9.24
N GLU A 121 -10.53 10.94 9.46
CA GLU A 121 -11.40 11.34 10.58
C GLU A 121 -11.00 10.66 11.90
N TYR A 122 -10.06 9.72 11.84
CA TYR A 122 -9.41 9.12 13.00
C TYR A 122 -8.02 9.74 13.12
N VAL A 123 -7.78 10.47 14.19
CA VAL A 123 -6.50 11.17 14.40
C VAL A 123 -5.50 10.20 15.01
N TYR A 124 -4.31 10.10 14.42
CA TYR A 124 -3.21 9.34 15.00
C TYR A 124 -2.38 10.24 15.91
N ASP A 125 -2.25 9.84 17.16
CA ASP A 125 -1.33 10.44 18.13
C ASP A 125 -0.04 9.60 18.14
N GLU A 126 1.04 10.16 17.59
CA GLU A 126 2.32 9.47 17.49
C GLU A 126 3.05 9.35 18.82
N TYR A 127 2.77 10.26 19.78
CA TYR A 127 3.40 10.27 21.09
C TYR A 127 2.84 9.16 21.98
N LEU A 128 1.53 8.94 21.94
CA LEU A 128 0.85 7.89 22.70
C LEU A 128 0.71 6.57 21.93
N ASP A 129 1.05 6.55 20.62
CA ASP A 129 0.85 5.42 19.71
C ASP A 129 -0.59 4.89 19.73
N ILE A 130 -1.57 5.79 19.60
CA ILE A 130 -3.00 5.50 19.58
C ILE A 130 -3.69 6.20 18.42
N TYR A 131 -4.89 5.72 18.06
CA TYR A 131 -5.83 6.46 17.23
C TYR A 131 -6.97 7.01 18.09
N ILE A 132 -7.37 8.25 17.84
CA ILE A 132 -8.54 8.89 18.45
C ILE A 132 -9.68 8.84 17.44
N CYS A 133 -10.83 8.29 17.83
CA CYS A 133 -12.01 8.20 16.96
C CYS A 133 -12.82 9.50 16.95
N PRO A 134 -13.78 9.71 16.00
CA PRO A 134 -14.65 10.89 15.98
C PRO A 134 -15.52 11.10 17.21
N ASN A 135 -15.60 10.14 18.13
CA ASN A 135 -16.26 10.23 19.42
C ASN A 135 -15.26 10.36 20.58
N GLU A 136 -14.03 10.84 20.29
CA GLU A 136 -12.99 11.12 21.30
C GLU A 136 -12.64 9.90 22.17
N LYS A 137 -12.69 8.69 21.61
CA LYS A 137 -12.29 7.45 22.27
C LYS A 137 -11.05 6.87 21.59
N ASP A 138 -10.21 6.24 22.39
CA ASP A 138 -8.93 5.71 21.99
C ASP A 138 -9.06 4.34 21.34
N LEU A 139 -8.28 4.13 20.29
CA LEU A 139 -7.98 2.82 19.74
C LEU A 139 -6.52 2.50 20.05
N HIS A 140 -6.31 1.49 20.87
CA HIS A 140 -4.99 1.08 21.32
C HIS A 140 -4.35 0.07 20.37
N TYR A 141 -3.02 0.10 20.31
CA TYR A 141 -2.24 -0.91 19.61
C TYR A 141 -2.54 -2.30 20.18
N LYS A 142 -2.77 -3.26 19.28
CA LYS A 142 -3.04 -4.65 19.63
C LYS A 142 -1.93 -5.59 19.17
N THR A 143 -1.55 -5.51 17.90
CA THR A 143 -0.58 -6.41 17.28
C THR A 143 -0.04 -5.82 15.98
N THR A 144 1.06 -6.39 15.49
CA THR A 144 1.56 -6.12 14.12
C THR A 144 1.45 -7.41 13.31
N ASN A 145 0.85 -7.34 12.14
CA ASN A 145 0.74 -8.49 11.26
C ASN A 145 2.07 -8.76 10.51
N ARG A 146 2.14 -9.90 9.78
CA ARG A 146 3.34 -10.30 9.03
C ARG A 146 3.68 -9.37 7.86
N GLU A 147 2.74 -8.55 7.43
CA GLU A 147 2.89 -7.57 6.36
C GLU A 147 3.36 -6.20 6.86
N GLY A 148 3.69 -6.07 8.16
CA GLY A 148 4.14 -4.83 8.76
C GLY A 148 3.04 -3.84 9.14
N TYR A 149 1.77 -4.26 9.15
CA TYR A 149 0.68 -3.39 9.60
C TYR A 149 0.45 -3.53 11.10
N ARG A 150 0.60 -2.45 11.84
CA ARG A 150 0.13 -2.28 13.21
C ARG A 150 -1.38 -2.21 13.21
N VAL A 151 -2.02 -2.95 14.08
CA VAL A 151 -3.47 -3.04 14.24
C VAL A 151 -3.86 -2.34 15.52
N TYR A 152 -4.76 -1.36 15.43
CA TYR A 152 -5.32 -0.62 16.56
C TYR A 152 -6.79 -0.97 16.70
N GLU A 153 -7.25 -1.21 17.91
CA GLU A 153 -8.63 -1.59 18.21
C GLU A 153 -9.24 -0.70 19.28
N SER A 154 -10.53 -0.37 19.09
CA SER A 154 -11.33 0.29 20.11
C SER A 154 -11.75 -0.69 21.18
N ASN A 155 -11.97 -0.19 22.40
CA ASN A 155 -12.60 -0.97 23.46
C ASN A 155 -14.11 -1.14 23.14
N PRO A 156 -14.67 -2.37 23.13
CA PRO A 156 -16.10 -2.58 22.90
C PRO A 156 -17.01 -1.79 23.82
N LYS A 157 -16.62 -1.60 25.08
CA LYS A 157 -17.38 -0.83 26.08
C LYS A 157 -17.56 0.63 25.69
N ASP A 158 -16.54 1.23 25.07
CA ASP A 158 -16.59 2.64 24.62
C ASP A 158 -17.44 2.81 23.36
N CYS A 159 -17.66 1.72 22.63
CA CYS A 159 -18.50 1.69 21.43
C CYS A 159 -19.96 1.29 21.74
N GLU A 160 -20.22 0.74 22.91
CA GLU A 160 -21.56 0.41 23.36
C GLU A 160 -22.36 1.70 23.60
N GLY A 161 -23.48 1.87 22.90
CA GLY A 161 -24.28 3.10 22.95
C GLY A 161 -23.69 4.31 22.19
N CYS A 162 -22.59 4.12 21.44
CA CYS A 162 -22.00 5.19 20.66
C CYS A 162 -22.94 5.67 19.54
N PRO A 163 -23.25 6.99 19.45
CA PRO A 163 -24.17 7.54 18.45
C PRO A 163 -23.64 7.38 17.01
N PHE A 164 -22.34 7.19 16.87
CA PHE A 164 -21.70 7.05 15.55
C PHE A 164 -21.41 5.60 15.15
N LEU A 165 -21.86 4.61 15.93
CA LEU A 165 -21.53 3.20 15.72
C LEU A 165 -21.85 2.74 14.28
N SER A 166 -23.01 3.12 13.75
CA SER A 166 -23.46 2.77 12.40
C SER A 166 -22.58 3.31 11.27
N LYS A 167 -21.91 4.45 11.50
CA LYS A 167 -20.96 5.07 10.57
C LYS A 167 -19.50 4.61 10.81
N CYS A 168 -19.26 3.89 11.89
CA CYS A 168 -17.94 3.51 12.33
C CYS A 168 -17.61 2.04 12.00
N THR A 169 -18.46 1.11 12.42
CA THR A 169 -18.19 -0.32 12.24
C THR A 169 -19.48 -1.13 12.12
N HIS A 170 -19.41 -2.24 11.37
CA HIS A 170 -20.45 -3.28 11.32
C HIS A 170 -20.07 -4.53 12.14
N SER A 171 -19.03 -4.44 12.96
CA SER A 171 -18.61 -5.55 13.81
C SER A 171 -19.73 -5.90 14.81
N LYS A 172 -20.11 -7.17 14.87
CA LYS A 172 -21.05 -7.69 15.88
C LYS A 172 -20.54 -7.52 17.32
N LYS A 173 -19.22 -7.37 17.48
CA LYS A 173 -18.56 -7.14 18.78
C LYS A 173 -18.38 -5.65 19.09
N HIS A 174 -18.94 -4.76 18.28
CA HIS A 174 -18.80 -3.30 18.41
C HIS A 174 -17.33 -2.84 18.45
N VAL A 175 -16.45 -3.51 17.72
CA VAL A 175 -15.03 -3.15 17.64
C VAL A 175 -14.73 -2.45 16.34
N LYS A 176 -14.08 -1.30 16.42
CA LYS A 176 -13.43 -0.62 15.29
C LYS A 176 -11.97 -1.01 15.22
N THR A 177 -11.52 -1.39 14.05
CA THR A 177 -10.12 -1.69 13.79
C THR A 177 -9.57 -0.71 12.75
N ILE A 178 -8.38 -0.16 13.01
CA ILE A 178 -7.61 0.66 12.07
C ILE A 178 -6.22 0.04 11.93
N THR A 179 -5.68 0.05 10.71
CA THR A 179 -4.34 -0.42 10.44
C THR A 179 -3.43 0.71 9.99
N ARG A 180 -2.18 0.72 10.49
CA ARG A 180 -1.11 1.65 10.12
C ARG A 180 0.15 0.86 9.81
N HIS A 181 0.73 1.04 8.62
CA HIS A 181 1.99 0.38 8.30
C HIS A 181 3.13 0.93 9.15
N VAL A 182 4.14 0.12 9.49
CA VAL A 182 5.31 0.56 10.30
C VAL A 182 6.07 1.72 9.65
N TRP A 183 6.03 1.82 8.32
CA TRP A 183 6.61 2.91 7.52
C TRP A 183 5.54 3.87 6.97
N GLU A 184 4.43 4.05 7.66
CA GLU A 184 3.37 4.97 7.19
C GLU A 184 3.83 6.44 7.22
N SER A 185 4.71 6.81 8.15
CA SER A 185 5.35 8.13 8.19
C SER A 185 6.06 8.49 6.89
N ASP A 186 6.77 7.53 6.30
CA ASP A 186 7.48 7.77 5.03
C ASP A 186 6.50 7.99 3.87
N ARG A 187 5.36 7.32 3.88
CA ARG A 187 4.31 7.56 2.90
C ARG A 187 3.65 8.93 3.10
N GLU A 188 3.41 9.32 4.34
CA GLU A 188 2.87 10.65 4.68
C GLU A 188 3.86 11.76 4.28
N GLU A 189 5.17 11.53 4.45
CA GLU A 189 6.21 12.44 3.96
C GLU A 189 6.22 12.54 2.43
N ALA A 190 6.12 11.42 1.72
CA ALA A 190 6.02 11.41 0.25
C ALA A 190 4.78 12.14 -0.25
N ASP A 191 3.62 11.96 0.39
CA ASP A 191 2.40 12.69 0.09
C ASP A 191 2.60 14.20 0.31
N TYR A 192 3.26 14.62 1.39
CA TYR A 192 3.57 16.02 1.70
C TYR A 192 4.52 16.64 0.68
N ILE A 193 5.59 15.93 0.29
CA ILE A 193 6.52 16.36 -0.76
C ILE A 193 5.78 16.62 -2.07
N SER A 194 4.86 15.74 -2.44
CA SER A 194 4.11 15.81 -3.70
C SER A 194 3.11 16.98 -3.76
N VAL A 195 2.66 17.49 -2.62
CA VAL A 195 1.72 18.64 -2.53
C VAL A 195 2.44 19.99 -2.50
N LYS A 196 3.70 20.04 -2.04
CA LYS A 196 4.47 21.30 -2.04
C LYS A 196 4.69 21.81 -3.47
N PRO A 197 4.46 23.10 -3.76
CA PRO A 197 4.89 23.69 -5.00
C PRO A 197 6.42 23.63 -5.05
N GLN A 198 6.93 22.71 -5.84
CA GLN A 198 8.36 22.56 -6.03
C GLN A 198 8.79 23.47 -7.18
N THR A 199 9.62 24.44 -6.88
CA THR A 199 10.54 25.00 -7.87
C THR A 199 11.53 23.88 -8.21
N LEU A 200 11.16 23.03 -9.19
CA LEU A 200 12.13 22.15 -9.82
C LEU A 200 13.22 23.04 -10.39
N PRO A 201 14.49 22.87 -10.04
CA PRO A 201 15.55 23.57 -10.74
C PRO A 201 15.46 23.15 -12.21
N ILE A 202 15.30 24.15 -13.05
CA ILE A 202 15.27 24.07 -14.53
C ILE A 202 16.59 23.47 -15.03
#